data_689effdbb63afb39f2724e70497b6fca
#
_entry.id   689effdbb63afb39f2724e70497b6fca
#
_cell.length_a   1.000
_cell.length_b   1.000
_cell.length_c   1.000
_cell.angle_alpha   90.00
_cell.angle_beta   90.00
_cell.angle_gamma   90.00
#
_symmetry.space_group_name_H-M   'P 1'
#
loop_
_entity.id
_entity.type
_entity.pdbx_description
1 polymer ?
#
loop_
_entity_poly.entity_id
_entity_poly.type
_entity_poly.pdbx_seq_one_letter_code
_entity_poly.pdbx_strand_id
1 'polypeptide(L)'
;MSSGNPFRLIPGVNPCCVPSKARGETLAQSRAMAAERRRAQARSTADMIKLDGGPFLMGTEDKDGFPADGEGPIRRVHIDPFYIDRAPVTNAQFREFVQATGYRTESEQYGWSFVFHTHLPPDRFDALVAERVPGTQWWCRVNGAHWAHPEGPDSSIDNRLNTPAVHISWNDANAYARWAGKRLPTEAEWEFAARGGHEQWRFPWGDDLTPNGRHLCNVWQGEFPNNDQGDDGFTAAAPVDAFPPNDYGLQVITGNAWEWCADWFDPAWHLTATRDNPQGPPTGRERAMRGGSYLCHVSYCNRYRVAARTKNTPDSATTNISFRCVSDV
;
A
#
# COMPACT_ATOMS: atom_id res chain seq x y z
N MET A 1 9.70 -18.72 35.09
CA MET A 1 8.55 -19.27 34.33
C MET A 1 8.49 -18.50 33.04
N SER A 2 8.90 -19.13 31.95
CA SER A 2 9.02 -18.50 30.62
C SER A 2 7.63 -18.35 30.03
N SER A 3 7.15 -17.12 29.91
CA SER A 3 5.94 -16.79 29.14
C SER A 3 6.23 -17.01 27.67
N GLY A 4 5.86 -18.18 27.15
CA GLY A 4 5.95 -18.46 25.73
C GLY A 4 5.03 -17.51 24.96
N ASN A 5 5.59 -16.77 24.03
CA ASN A 5 4.86 -15.97 23.06
C ASN A 5 3.89 -16.89 22.29
N PRO A 6 2.57 -16.70 22.35
CA PRO A 6 1.58 -17.58 21.73
C PRO A 6 1.55 -17.54 20.20
N PHE A 7 2.30 -16.63 19.58
CA PHE A 7 2.32 -16.44 18.14
C PHE A 7 3.61 -17.00 17.52
N ARG A 8 3.76 -18.34 17.54
CA ARG A 8 4.78 -19.00 16.71
C ARG A 8 4.38 -18.87 15.25
N LEU A 9 5.14 -18.09 14.47
CA LEU A 9 4.96 -17.96 13.03
C LEU A 9 5.01 -19.34 12.36
N ILE A 10 4.00 -19.64 11.56
CA ILE A 10 3.98 -20.86 10.74
C ILE A 10 4.96 -20.61 9.57
N PRO A 11 5.95 -21.48 9.32
CA PRO A 11 6.86 -21.33 8.19
C PRO A 11 6.07 -21.30 6.87
N GLY A 12 6.29 -20.25 6.06
CA GLY A 12 5.63 -20.08 4.75
C GLY A 12 4.45 -19.12 4.73
N VAL A 13 3.96 -18.64 5.90
CA VAL A 13 3.00 -17.55 5.96
C VAL A 13 3.77 -16.24 6.16
N ASN A 14 3.63 -15.31 5.26
CA ASN A 14 4.21 -13.97 5.41
C ASN A 14 3.26 -13.13 6.28
N PRO A 15 3.50 -13.00 7.59
CA PRO A 15 2.51 -12.53 8.55
C PRO A 15 2.22 -11.02 8.47
N CYS A 16 3.08 -10.28 7.83
CA CYS A 16 2.90 -8.86 7.61
C CYS A 16 1.99 -8.56 6.42
N CYS A 17 1.86 -9.55 5.57
CA CYS A 17 1.13 -9.37 4.36
C CYS A 17 -0.36 -9.39 4.63
N VAL A 18 -1.00 -8.56 3.93
CA VAL A 18 -2.42 -8.55 3.75
C VAL A 18 -2.83 -9.95 3.26
N PRO A 19 -3.91 -10.53 3.75
CA PRO A 19 -4.31 -11.85 3.30
C PRO A 19 -4.50 -11.87 1.79
N SER A 20 -3.86 -12.85 1.15
CA SER A 20 -4.00 -13.13 -0.26
C SER A 20 -4.82 -14.39 -0.42
N LYS A 21 -5.84 -14.33 -1.28
CA LYS A 21 -6.60 -15.51 -1.68
C LYS A 21 -6.78 -15.39 -3.19
N ALA A 22 -6.17 -16.31 -3.95
CA ALA A 22 -6.40 -16.38 -5.39
C ALA A 22 -7.91 -16.39 -5.64
N ARG A 23 -8.41 -15.32 -6.20
CA ARG A 23 -9.81 -15.15 -6.55
C ARG A 23 -9.97 -15.71 -7.95
N GLY A 24 -10.68 -16.83 -8.11
CA GLY A 24 -10.74 -17.63 -9.33
C GLY A 24 -11.15 -16.90 -10.62
N GLU A 25 -10.97 -17.56 -11.71
CA GLU A 25 -10.90 -17.22 -13.13
C GLU A 25 -12.01 -16.37 -13.77
N THR A 26 -12.97 -15.83 -13.04
CA THR A 26 -14.19 -15.21 -13.59
C THR A 26 -14.03 -13.78 -14.14
N LEU A 27 -12.82 -13.21 -14.09
CA LEU A 27 -12.58 -11.78 -14.39
C LEU A 27 -12.20 -11.45 -15.84
N ALA A 28 -11.93 -12.44 -16.68
CA ALA A 28 -11.49 -12.20 -18.05
C ALA A 28 -12.53 -11.46 -18.92
N GLN A 29 -13.81 -11.60 -18.61
CA GLN A 29 -14.90 -11.03 -19.40
C GLN A 29 -15.19 -9.55 -19.08
N SER A 30 -14.91 -9.09 -17.84
CA SER A 30 -15.14 -7.69 -17.45
C SER A 30 -14.08 -6.73 -18.00
N ARG A 31 -12.89 -7.24 -18.32
CA ARG A 31 -11.76 -6.43 -18.85
C ARG A 31 -12.00 -5.87 -20.26
N ALA A 32 -12.79 -6.55 -21.07
CA ALA A 32 -13.07 -6.11 -22.44
C ALA A 32 -13.99 -4.87 -22.50
N MET A 33 -14.92 -4.72 -21.57
CA MET A 33 -15.91 -3.62 -21.58
C MET A 33 -15.36 -2.30 -21.04
N ALA A 34 -14.36 -2.32 -20.14
CA ALA A 34 -13.74 -1.10 -19.62
C ALA A 34 -12.78 -0.45 -20.63
N ALA A 35 -12.29 -1.19 -21.61
CA ALA A 35 -11.34 -0.69 -22.62
C ALA A 35 -11.97 0.28 -23.63
N GLU A 36 -13.28 0.23 -23.85
CA GLU A 36 -13.94 0.97 -24.94
C GLU A 36 -14.42 2.39 -24.57
N ARG A 37 -14.43 2.78 -23.29
CA ARG A 37 -14.87 4.13 -22.88
C ARG A 37 -13.72 5.08 -22.56
N ARG A 38 -12.58 4.92 -23.22
CA ARG A 38 -11.45 5.84 -23.09
C ARG A 38 -11.70 7.15 -23.80
N ARG A 39 -12.19 8.18 -23.11
CA ARG A 39 -11.81 9.54 -23.48
C ARG A 39 -10.38 9.74 -22.97
N ALA A 40 -9.45 10.07 -23.85
CA ALA A 40 -8.12 10.53 -23.48
C ALA A 40 -8.28 11.79 -22.62
N GLN A 41 -8.25 11.60 -21.29
CA GLN A 41 -8.12 12.71 -20.38
C GLN A 41 -6.69 13.22 -20.55
N ALA A 42 -6.54 14.48 -20.85
CA ALA A 42 -5.20 15.07 -20.98
C ALA A 42 -4.43 14.79 -19.68
N ARG A 43 -3.20 14.32 -19.78
CA ARG A 43 -2.30 14.11 -18.63
C ARG A 43 -2.23 15.41 -17.83
N SER A 44 -2.82 15.44 -16.65
CA SER A 44 -2.69 16.57 -15.76
C SER A 44 -1.61 16.26 -14.71
N THR A 45 -0.55 17.04 -14.73
CA THR A 45 0.53 16.98 -13.73
C THR A 45 0.46 18.15 -12.77
N ALA A 46 -0.62 18.97 -12.80
CA ALA A 46 -0.71 20.22 -12.04
C ALA A 46 -0.55 20.05 -10.52
N ASP A 47 -1.06 18.92 -9.98
CA ASP A 47 -0.99 18.61 -8.54
C ASP A 47 0.11 17.58 -8.20
N MET A 48 0.94 17.24 -9.18
CA MET A 48 2.04 16.30 -9.00
C MET A 48 3.35 17.02 -8.67
N ILE A 49 4.26 16.31 -8.02
CA ILE A 49 5.62 16.77 -7.75
C ILE A 49 6.51 16.26 -8.87
N LYS A 50 7.25 17.18 -9.52
CA LYS A 50 8.30 16.81 -10.45
C LYS A 50 9.55 16.43 -9.66
N LEU A 51 10.08 15.25 -9.91
CA LEU A 51 11.38 14.80 -9.41
C LEU A 51 12.36 14.75 -10.59
N ASP A 52 13.52 15.34 -10.42
CA ASP A 52 14.52 15.44 -11.51
C ASP A 52 15.29 14.13 -11.72
N GLY A 53 14.99 13.09 -10.92
CA GLY A 53 15.67 11.81 -11.01
C GLY A 53 17.13 11.89 -10.59
N GLY A 54 17.94 10.99 -11.14
CA GLY A 54 19.37 10.91 -10.86
C GLY A 54 19.78 9.60 -10.17
N PRO A 55 21.06 9.47 -9.83
CA PRO A 55 21.57 8.30 -9.13
C PRO A 55 21.20 8.33 -7.65
N PHE A 56 20.84 7.17 -7.08
CA PHE A 56 20.65 6.99 -5.64
C PHE A 56 21.05 5.59 -5.18
N LEU A 57 21.19 5.41 -3.88
CA LEU A 57 21.45 4.12 -3.26
C LEU A 57 20.14 3.47 -2.85
N MET A 58 19.67 2.54 -3.66
CA MET A 58 18.46 1.74 -3.43
C MET A 58 18.76 0.51 -2.56
N GLY A 59 17.80 0.13 -1.71
CA GLY A 59 17.92 -1.01 -0.81
C GLY A 59 18.56 -0.64 0.53
N THR A 60 18.86 -1.65 1.34
CA THR A 60 19.41 -1.48 2.67
C THR A 60 20.25 -2.66 3.12
N GLU A 61 21.11 -2.43 4.11
CA GLU A 61 21.79 -3.47 4.92
C GLU A 61 21.28 -3.46 6.37
N ASP A 62 20.11 -2.87 6.61
CA ASP A 62 19.47 -2.84 7.91
C ASP A 62 19.18 -4.25 8.41
N LYS A 63 19.71 -4.60 9.57
CA LYS A 63 19.56 -5.93 10.18
C LYS A 63 18.15 -6.22 10.70
N ASP A 64 17.36 -5.17 10.92
CA ASP A 64 15.96 -5.28 11.30
C ASP A 64 15.04 -5.51 10.09
N GLY A 65 15.60 -5.62 8.89
CA GLY A 65 14.90 -5.94 7.66
C GLY A 65 14.47 -7.41 7.57
N PHE A 66 13.74 -7.71 6.52
CA PHE A 66 13.28 -9.07 6.23
C PHE A 66 14.09 -9.64 5.04
N PRO A 67 15.06 -10.54 5.27
CA PRO A 67 15.90 -11.08 4.20
C PRO A 67 15.09 -11.75 3.07
N ALA A 68 13.96 -12.38 3.42
CA ALA A 68 13.08 -13.03 2.45
C ALA A 68 12.34 -12.05 1.53
N ASP A 69 12.33 -10.76 1.86
CA ASP A 69 11.71 -9.73 1.02
C ASP A 69 12.73 -9.10 0.04
N GLY A 70 14.03 -9.41 0.17
CA GLY A 70 15.07 -8.90 -0.72
C GLY A 70 15.24 -7.38 -0.63
N GLU A 71 15.21 -6.81 0.58
CA GLU A 71 15.40 -5.38 0.81
C GLU A 71 16.83 -4.92 0.47
N GLY A 72 17.81 -5.78 0.62
CA GLY A 72 19.22 -5.57 0.29
C GLY A 72 19.71 -6.50 -0.83
N PRO A 73 20.98 -6.34 -1.28
CA PRO A 73 21.97 -5.39 -0.80
C PRO A 73 21.73 -3.96 -1.31
N ILE A 74 22.44 -2.99 -0.71
CA ILE A 74 22.51 -1.62 -1.23
C ILE A 74 23.09 -1.65 -2.64
N ARG A 75 22.45 -0.93 -3.56
CA ARG A 75 22.90 -0.82 -4.95
C ARG A 75 22.68 0.57 -5.50
N ARG A 76 23.63 1.08 -6.25
CA ARG A 76 23.48 2.34 -6.97
C ARG A 76 22.63 2.10 -8.21
N VAL A 77 21.54 2.84 -8.35
CA VAL A 77 20.65 2.84 -9.52
C VAL A 77 20.44 4.29 -9.99
N HIS A 78 19.97 4.45 -11.20
CA HIS A 78 19.61 5.73 -11.80
C HIS A 78 18.14 5.75 -12.17
N ILE A 79 17.45 6.85 -11.90
CA ILE A 79 16.05 7.09 -12.25
C ILE A 79 15.98 8.33 -13.14
N ASP A 80 15.28 8.24 -14.26
CA ASP A 80 14.97 9.39 -15.11
C ASP A 80 13.98 10.34 -14.42
N PRO A 81 13.87 11.60 -14.86
CA PRO A 81 12.87 12.53 -14.33
C PRO A 81 11.46 12.01 -14.50
N PHE A 82 10.62 12.20 -13.49
CA PHE A 82 9.21 11.82 -13.51
C PHE A 82 8.37 12.73 -12.61
N TYR A 83 7.05 12.68 -12.80
CA TYR A 83 6.10 13.28 -11.88
C TYR A 83 5.51 12.21 -10.97
N ILE A 84 5.27 12.56 -9.70
CA ILE A 84 4.62 11.67 -8.71
C ILE A 84 3.49 12.41 -7.98
N ASP A 85 2.38 11.72 -7.71
CA ASP A 85 1.32 12.27 -6.89
C ASP A 85 1.85 12.63 -5.50
N ARG A 86 1.50 13.83 -5.02
CA ARG A 86 1.91 14.32 -3.69
C ARG A 86 1.51 13.37 -2.56
N ALA A 87 0.35 12.70 -2.70
CA ALA A 87 -0.24 11.81 -1.73
C ALA A 87 -0.84 10.57 -2.41
N PRO A 88 -1.18 9.52 -1.66
CA PRO A 88 -2.01 8.43 -2.17
C PRO A 88 -3.34 8.94 -2.71
N VAL A 89 -3.90 8.22 -3.68
CA VAL A 89 -5.22 8.54 -4.25
C VAL A 89 -6.27 8.51 -3.14
N THR A 90 -6.99 9.62 -2.98
CA THR A 90 -7.99 9.80 -1.94
C THR A 90 -9.33 9.16 -2.30
N ASN A 91 -10.19 8.94 -1.31
CA ASN A 91 -11.56 8.52 -1.52
C ASN A 91 -12.35 9.47 -2.43
N ALA A 92 -12.10 10.78 -2.32
CA ALA A 92 -12.72 11.77 -3.21
C ALA A 92 -12.34 11.55 -4.67
N GLN A 93 -11.04 11.39 -4.95
CA GLN A 93 -10.51 11.17 -6.30
C GLN A 93 -10.96 9.82 -6.87
N PHE A 94 -10.94 8.76 -6.06
CA PHE A 94 -11.38 7.45 -6.51
C PHE A 94 -12.89 7.41 -6.79
N ARG A 95 -13.69 8.13 -5.99
CA ARG A 95 -15.12 8.31 -6.23
C ARG A 95 -15.39 9.03 -7.56
N GLU A 96 -14.61 10.05 -7.90
CA GLU A 96 -14.70 10.72 -9.20
C GLU A 96 -14.47 9.74 -10.37
N PHE A 97 -13.43 8.92 -10.27
CA PHE A 97 -13.16 7.87 -11.25
C PHE A 97 -14.33 6.91 -11.43
N VAL A 98 -14.88 6.41 -10.32
CA VAL A 98 -16.01 5.47 -10.36
C VAL A 98 -17.25 6.14 -10.96
N GLN A 99 -17.55 7.39 -10.58
CA GLN A 99 -18.68 8.14 -11.14
C GLN A 99 -18.52 8.42 -12.62
N ALA A 100 -17.31 8.75 -13.08
CA ALA A 100 -17.05 9.07 -14.47
C ALA A 100 -17.09 7.84 -15.40
N THR A 101 -16.77 6.65 -14.86
CA THR A 101 -16.56 5.44 -15.69
C THR A 101 -17.57 4.33 -15.45
N GLY A 102 -18.28 4.34 -14.32
CA GLY A 102 -19.08 3.21 -13.86
C GLY A 102 -18.22 1.99 -13.50
N TYR A 103 -16.93 2.20 -13.18
CA TYR A 103 -16.02 1.12 -12.80
C TYR A 103 -16.51 0.40 -11.54
N ARG A 104 -16.42 -0.91 -11.55
CA ARG A 104 -16.66 -1.76 -10.38
C ARG A 104 -15.35 -2.42 -9.97
N THR A 105 -14.94 -2.18 -8.73
CA THR A 105 -13.73 -2.76 -8.16
C THR A 105 -13.83 -4.28 -8.02
N GLU A 106 -12.69 -4.94 -7.91
CA GLU A 106 -12.67 -6.39 -7.68
C GLU A 106 -13.37 -6.77 -6.38
N SER A 107 -13.24 -5.96 -5.32
CA SER A 107 -13.98 -6.18 -4.07
C SER A 107 -15.50 -6.11 -4.26
N GLU A 108 -16.01 -5.17 -5.06
CA GLU A 108 -17.43 -5.09 -5.42
C GLU A 108 -17.88 -6.27 -6.29
N GLN A 109 -17.03 -6.74 -7.19
CA GLN A 109 -17.33 -7.88 -8.07
C GLN A 109 -17.37 -9.19 -7.29
N TYR A 110 -16.47 -9.38 -6.34
CA TYR A 110 -16.46 -10.54 -5.44
C TYR A 110 -17.53 -10.46 -4.35
N GLY A 111 -18.03 -9.27 -4.05
CA GLY A 111 -19.01 -9.02 -3.00
C GLY A 111 -18.44 -9.07 -1.59
N TRP A 112 -17.11 -9.01 -1.41
CA TRP A 112 -16.44 -9.02 -0.12
C TRP A 112 -15.00 -8.50 -0.19
N SER A 113 -14.47 -8.10 0.96
CA SER A 113 -13.05 -7.78 1.13
C SER A 113 -12.56 -8.15 2.54
N PHE A 114 -11.25 -8.00 2.78
CA PHE A 114 -10.68 -8.24 4.10
C PHE A 114 -10.68 -6.97 4.92
N VAL A 115 -11.21 -7.07 6.14
CA VAL A 115 -11.25 -6.00 7.13
C VAL A 115 -10.47 -6.44 8.38
N PHE A 116 -9.73 -5.53 8.98
CA PHE A 116 -9.06 -5.80 10.25
C PHE A 116 -10.08 -5.82 11.40
N HIS A 117 -9.99 -6.79 12.28
CA HIS A 117 -11.07 -7.13 13.22
C HIS A 117 -11.46 -5.99 14.18
N THR A 118 -10.51 -5.12 14.58
CA THR A 118 -10.80 -3.99 15.49
C THR A 118 -11.60 -2.86 14.84
N HIS A 119 -11.69 -2.85 13.51
CA HIS A 119 -12.50 -1.86 12.79
C HIS A 119 -13.97 -2.27 12.67
N LEU A 120 -14.30 -3.50 13.01
CA LEU A 120 -15.68 -3.99 12.95
C LEU A 120 -16.41 -3.65 14.24
N PRO A 121 -17.66 -3.14 14.17
CA PRO A 121 -18.47 -2.92 15.34
C PRO A 121 -18.68 -4.22 16.12
N PRO A 122 -18.38 -4.27 17.43
CA PRO A 122 -18.46 -5.51 18.21
C PRO A 122 -19.86 -6.17 18.21
N ASP A 123 -20.90 -5.34 18.22
CA ASP A 123 -22.30 -5.76 18.19
C ASP A 123 -22.76 -6.30 16.83
N ARG A 124 -22.02 -6.04 15.77
CA ARG A 124 -22.29 -6.49 14.40
C ARG A 124 -21.28 -7.54 13.91
N PHE A 125 -20.27 -7.86 14.72
CA PHE A 125 -19.14 -8.68 14.31
C PHE A 125 -19.57 -10.02 13.69
N ASP A 126 -20.40 -10.79 14.39
CA ASP A 126 -20.84 -12.12 13.94
C ASP A 126 -21.75 -12.05 12.68
N ALA A 127 -22.44 -10.95 12.48
CA ALA A 127 -23.28 -10.74 11.30
C ALA A 127 -22.48 -10.33 10.05
N LEU A 128 -21.35 -9.62 10.25
CA LEU A 128 -20.51 -9.10 9.17
C LEU A 128 -19.43 -10.08 8.72
N VAL A 129 -18.88 -10.85 9.66
CA VAL A 129 -17.72 -11.72 9.41
C VAL A 129 -18.15 -13.07 8.87
N ALA A 130 -17.85 -13.32 7.62
CA ALA A 130 -18.11 -14.64 7.00
C ALA A 130 -17.01 -15.66 7.35
N GLU A 131 -15.77 -15.21 7.52
CA GLU A 131 -14.61 -16.08 7.76
C GLU A 131 -13.48 -15.28 8.39
N ARG A 132 -12.68 -15.89 9.26
CA ARG A 132 -11.38 -15.39 9.71
C ARG A 132 -10.26 -16.09 8.97
N VAL A 133 -9.23 -15.35 8.57
CA VAL A 133 -8.11 -15.94 7.82
C VAL A 133 -7.27 -16.83 8.72
N PRO A 134 -7.10 -18.12 8.40
CA PRO A 134 -6.26 -19.04 9.19
C PRO A 134 -4.82 -18.52 9.32
N GLY A 135 -4.27 -18.55 10.53
CA GLY A 135 -2.91 -18.07 10.83
C GLY A 135 -2.78 -16.56 11.00
N THR A 136 -3.76 -15.78 10.58
CA THR A 136 -3.83 -14.31 10.74
C THR A 136 -5.26 -13.92 11.10
N GLN A 137 -5.77 -14.43 12.23
CA GLN A 137 -7.19 -14.35 12.60
C GLN A 137 -7.72 -12.93 12.86
N TRP A 138 -6.87 -11.93 12.90
CA TRP A 138 -7.24 -10.52 12.89
C TRP A 138 -7.75 -10.03 11.53
N TRP A 139 -7.55 -10.79 10.46
CA TRP A 139 -8.16 -10.53 9.16
C TRP A 139 -9.49 -11.25 9.03
N CYS A 140 -10.54 -10.47 8.81
CA CYS A 140 -11.90 -10.93 8.65
C CYS A 140 -12.36 -10.74 7.20
N ARG A 141 -12.89 -11.78 6.60
CA ARG A 141 -13.62 -11.68 5.35
C ARG A 141 -15.00 -11.09 5.65
N VAL A 142 -15.28 -9.92 5.11
CA VAL A 142 -16.51 -9.17 5.35
C VAL A 142 -17.29 -9.01 4.05
N ASN A 143 -18.52 -9.54 4.02
CA ASN A 143 -19.39 -9.38 2.88
C ASN A 143 -19.84 -7.93 2.73
N GLY A 144 -19.82 -7.42 1.49
CA GLY A 144 -20.16 -6.04 1.18
C GLY A 144 -19.08 -5.02 1.49
N ALA A 145 -17.91 -5.42 2.04
CA ALA A 145 -16.80 -4.51 2.22
C ALA A 145 -16.12 -4.20 0.89
N HIS A 146 -15.92 -2.93 0.61
CA HIS A 146 -15.20 -2.40 -0.56
C HIS A 146 -14.84 -0.93 -0.34
N TRP A 147 -14.23 -0.26 -1.31
CA TRP A 147 -13.72 1.10 -1.20
C TRP A 147 -14.72 2.13 -0.65
N ALA A 148 -16.02 2.04 -1.01
CA ALA A 148 -17.06 2.96 -0.54
C ALA A 148 -17.71 2.54 0.79
N HIS A 149 -17.53 1.29 1.21
CA HIS A 149 -18.03 0.69 2.43
C HIS A 149 -16.91 -0.12 3.13
N PRO A 150 -15.89 0.56 3.70
CA PRO A 150 -14.65 -0.10 4.13
C PRO A 150 -14.81 -1.12 5.27
N GLU A 151 -15.77 -0.95 6.15
CA GLU A 151 -16.05 -1.86 7.27
C GLU A 151 -17.30 -2.75 6.99
N GLY A 152 -17.78 -2.79 5.75
CA GLY A 152 -18.98 -3.52 5.34
C GLY A 152 -20.16 -2.61 4.98
N PRO A 153 -21.32 -3.17 4.63
CA PRO A 153 -22.42 -2.47 3.94
C PRO A 153 -22.99 -1.26 4.68
N ASP A 154 -22.86 -1.22 6.00
CA ASP A 154 -23.38 -0.13 6.82
C ASP A 154 -22.35 1.01 7.05
N SER A 155 -21.14 0.86 6.54
CA SER A 155 -20.10 1.89 6.61
C SER A 155 -20.14 2.83 5.41
N SER A 156 -19.51 4.01 5.53
CA SER A 156 -19.43 5.01 4.46
C SER A 156 -18.09 5.74 4.47
N ILE A 157 -17.70 6.27 3.32
CA ILE A 157 -16.53 7.16 3.15
C ILE A 157 -16.90 8.65 3.22
N ASP A 158 -18.15 9.03 3.43
CA ASP A 158 -18.60 10.42 3.30
C ASP A 158 -17.92 11.41 4.25
N ASN A 159 -17.50 10.93 5.41
CA ASN A 159 -16.73 11.71 6.39
C ASN A 159 -15.20 11.48 6.26
N ARG A 160 -14.73 10.73 5.27
CA ARG A 160 -13.33 10.29 5.06
C ARG A 160 -12.86 10.57 3.64
N LEU A 161 -13.31 11.63 3.00
CA LEU A 161 -12.98 11.92 1.59
C LEU A 161 -11.52 12.21 1.35
N ASN A 162 -10.82 12.75 2.36
CA ASN A 162 -9.39 13.07 2.31
C ASN A 162 -8.49 11.92 2.87
N THR A 163 -9.02 10.73 3.14
CA THR A 163 -8.19 9.56 3.45
C THR A 163 -7.88 8.78 2.17
N PRO A 164 -6.81 7.97 2.15
CA PRO A 164 -6.53 7.08 1.03
C PRO A 164 -7.71 6.19 0.70
N ALA A 165 -7.99 6.00 -0.58
CA ALA A 165 -8.92 4.96 -1.03
C ALA A 165 -8.30 3.59 -0.72
N VAL A 166 -9.00 2.77 0.07
CA VAL A 166 -8.56 1.43 0.47
C VAL A 166 -9.45 0.34 -0.13
N HIS A 167 -9.14 -0.92 0.11
CA HIS A 167 -9.77 -2.05 -0.59
C HIS A 167 -9.56 -2.01 -2.10
N ILE A 168 -8.43 -1.49 -2.51
CA ILE A 168 -8.03 -1.33 -3.90
C ILE A 168 -7.05 -2.45 -4.27
N SER A 169 -7.41 -3.25 -5.25
CA SER A 169 -6.51 -4.24 -5.84
C SER A 169 -5.49 -3.56 -6.78
N TRP A 170 -4.43 -4.27 -7.15
CA TRP A 170 -3.50 -3.77 -8.16
C TRP A 170 -4.20 -3.51 -9.51
N ASN A 171 -5.15 -4.37 -9.86
CA ASN A 171 -5.94 -4.21 -11.09
C ASN A 171 -6.80 -2.94 -11.04
N ASP A 172 -7.42 -2.65 -9.90
CA ASP A 172 -8.21 -1.44 -9.67
C ASP A 172 -7.32 -0.19 -9.73
N ALA A 173 -6.18 -0.21 -9.04
CA ALA A 173 -5.19 0.88 -9.05
C ALA A 173 -4.69 1.19 -10.46
N ASN A 174 -4.37 0.16 -11.23
CA ASN A 174 -3.93 0.29 -12.61
C ASN A 174 -5.06 0.79 -13.55
N ALA A 175 -6.31 0.42 -13.29
CA ALA A 175 -7.47 0.95 -14.02
C ALA A 175 -7.66 2.45 -13.77
N TYR A 176 -7.58 2.88 -12.50
CA TYR A 176 -7.58 4.30 -12.13
C TYR A 176 -6.43 5.06 -12.79
N ALA A 177 -5.19 4.56 -12.65
CA ALA A 177 -4.02 5.22 -13.20
C ALA A 177 -4.13 5.45 -14.71
N ARG A 178 -4.59 4.45 -15.45
CA ARG A 178 -4.85 4.58 -16.90
C ARG A 178 -5.95 5.58 -17.23
N TRP A 179 -7.03 5.62 -16.46
CA TRP A 179 -8.10 6.60 -16.63
C TRP A 179 -7.56 8.01 -16.41
N ALA A 180 -6.75 8.22 -15.39
CA ALA A 180 -6.11 9.50 -15.08
C ALA A 180 -4.98 9.88 -16.07
N GLY A 181 -4.65 9.05 -17.07
CA GLY A 181 -3.52 9.27 -17.98
C GLY A 181 -2.15 9.11 -17.31
N LYS A 182 -2.10 8.37 -16.22
CA LYS A 182 -0.94 8.10 -15.37
C LYS A 182 -0.58 6.61 -15.37
N ARG A 183 0.39 6.22 -14.57
CA ARG A 183 0.77 4.83 -14.28
C ARG A 183 1.09 4.64 -12.80
N LEU A 184 1.22 3.40 -12.36
CA LEU A 184 1.79 3.10 -11.05
C LEU A 184 3.31 3.32 -11.07
N PRO A 185 3.92 3.72 -9.95
CA PRO A 185 5.38 3.83 -9.83
C PRO A 185 6.03 2.45 -9.90
N THR A 186 7.25 2.38 -10.44
CA THR A 186 8.13 1.25 -10.17
C THR A 186 8.57 1.28 -8.70
N GLU A 187 9.02 0.15 -8.16
CA GLU A 187 9.60 0.13 -6.80
C GLU A 187 10.77 1.09 -6.65
N ALA A 188 11.57 1.25 -7.71
CA ALA A 188 12.72 2.13 -7.71
C ALA A 188 12.31 3.61 -7.71
N GLU A 189 11.31 4.00 -8.49
CA GLU A 189 10.75 5.36 -8.46
C GLU A 189 10.11 5.67 -7.11
N TRP A 190 9.38 4.69 -6.56
CA TRP A 190 8.77 4.85 -5.24
C TRP A 190 9.83 5.05 -4.15
N GLU A 191 10.89 4.22 -4.12
CA GLU A 191 11.95 4.34 -3.10
C GLU A 191 12.76 5.62 -3.28
N PHE A 192 13.09 6.02 -4.53
CA PHE A 192 13.73 7.29 -4.81
C PHE A 192 12.92 8.46 -4.21
N ALA A 193 11.62 8.46 -4.48
CA ALA A 193 10.71 9.49 -3.98
C ALA A 193 10.59 9.47 -2.44
N ALA A 194 10.48 8.28 -1.84
CA ALA A 194 10.35 8.12 -0.40
C ALA A 194 11.60 8.58 0.36
N ARG A 195 12.80 8.43 -0.22
CA ARG A 195 14.04 8.89 0.40
C ARG A 195 14.14 10.41 0.52
N GLY A 196 13.38 11.18 -0.24
CA GLY A 196 13.37 12.64 -0.11
C GLY A 196 14.72 13.32 -0.37
N GLY A 197 15.64 12.68 -1.13
CA GLY A 197 17.00 13.18 -1.39
C GLY A 197 18.06 12.71 -0.39
N HIS A 198 17.69 11.90 0.60
CA HIS A 198 18.61 11.41 1.63
C HIS A 198 19.11 9.99 1.34
N GLU A 199 20.40 9.78 1.53
CA GLU A 199 21.01 8.47 1.36
C GLU A 199 20.86 7.63 2.62
N GLN A 200 20.30 6.43 2.46
CA GLN A 200 20.26 5.34 3.44
C GLN A 200 19.54 5.65 4.78
N TRP A 201 18.83 6.77 4.89
CA TRP A 201 17.96 6.99 6.04
C TRP A 201 16.91 5.89 6.12
N ARG A 202 16.61 5.46 7.34
CA ARG A 202 15.66 4.41 7.64
C ARG A 202 14.22 4.84 7.34
N PHE A 203 13.89 6.09 7.69
CA PHE A 203 12.61 6.74 7.45
C PHE A 203 12.82 8.02 6.62
N PRO A 204 11.78 8.60 6.02
CA PRO A 204 11.92 9.84 5.25
C PRO A 204 12.50 11.04 6.03
N TRP A 205 12.55 10.96 7.36
CA TRP A 205 13.00 12.03 8.28
C TRP A 205 14.23 11.64 9.11
N GLY A 206 14.86 10.51 8.86
CA GLY A 206 16.06 10.04 9.58
C GLY A 206 15.93 8.61 10.08
N ASP A 207 16.69 8.26 11.10
CA ASP A 207 16.79 6.87 11.60
C ASP A 207 15.93 6.58 12.83
N ASP A 208 15.41 7.62 13.49
CA ASP A 208 14.48 7.48 14.62
C ASP A 208 13.03 7.54 14.14
N LEU A 209 12.22 6.55 14.52
CA LEU A 209 10.80 6.49 14.15
C LEU A 209 10.01 7.66 14.75
N THR A 210 10.34 8.03 15.99
CA THR A 210 9.63 9.05 16.76
C THR A 210 10.59 10.12 17.32
N PRO A 211 11.23 10.91 16.43
CA PRO A 211 12.23 11.89 16.86
C PRO A 211 11.63 12.88 17.86
N ASN A 212 12.28 13.02 19.01
CA ASN A 212 11.80 13.82 20.14
C ASN A 212 10.39 13.45 20.62
N GLY A 213 10.00 12.17 20.49
CA GLY A 213 8.69 11.67 20.88
C GLY A 213 7.53 12.07 19.94
N ARG A 214 7.84 12.60 18.74
CA ARG A 214 6.82 12.98 17.76
C ARG A 214 6.57 11.87 16.77
N HIS A 215 5.32 11.48 16.59
CA HIS A 215 4.90 10.60 15.51
C HIS A 215 4.88 11.36 14.18
N LEU A 216 5.57 10.84 13.17
CA LEU A 216 5.67 11.45 11.84
C LEU A 216 5.02 10.58 10.75
N CYS A 217 4.43 9.46 11.14
CA CYS A 217 3.62 8.58 10.28
C CYS A 217 2.57 7.85 11.10
N ASN A 218 1.58 7.31 10.42
CA ASN A 218 0.52 6.49 11.00
C ASN A 218 0.95 5.01 10.95
N VAL A 219 1.28 4.46 12.12
CA VAL A 219 1.63 3.05 12.34
C VAL A 219 1.02 2.59 13.66
N TRP A 220 0.90 1.30 13.86
CA TRP A 220 0.33 0.74 15.09
C TRP A 220 1.16 1.07 16.33
N GLN A 221 0.49 1.52 17.41
CA GLN A 221 1.07 1.70 18.74
C GLN A 221 0.34 0.82 19.76
N GLY A 222 1.12 0.22 20.68
CA GLY A 222 0.57 -0.61 21.72
C GLY A 222 0.67 -2.11 21.44
N GLU A 223 -0.33 -2.89 21.83
CA GLU A 223 -0.28 -4.36 21.79
C GLU A 223 -0.95 -4.90 20.53
N PHE A 224 -0.15 -5.23 19.52
CA PHE A 224 -0.66 -5.84 18.29
C PHE A 224 -1.10 -7.29 18.52
N PRO A 225 -2.24 -7.74 18.03
CA PRO A 225 -3.19 -7.06 17.12
C PRO A 225 -4.47 -6.53 17.81
N ASN A 226 -4.49 -6.39 19.13
CA ASN A 226 -5.74 -6.22 19.86
C ASN A 226 -5.94 -4.83 20.45
N ASN A 227 -4.88 -4.07 20.67
CA ASN A 227 -4.97 -2.77 21.33
C ASN A 227 -4.05 -1.76 20.64
N ASP A 228 -4.61 -0.98 19.73
CA ASP A 228 -3.94 0.20 19.17
C ASP A 228 -4.23 1.40 20.07
N GLN A 229 -3.19 2.02 20.61
CA GLN A 229 -3.31 3.16 21.51
C GLN A 229 -3.59 4.46 20.75
N GLY A 230 -3.25 4.51 19.46
CA GLY A 230 -3.48 5.69 18.63
C GLY A 230 -2.68 6.90 19.08
N ASP A 231 -1.45 6.71 19.59
CA ASP A 231 -0.60 7.82 20.06
C ASP A 231 -0.22 8.79 18.95
N ASP A 232 -0.28 8.35 17.69
CA ASP A 232 -0.08 9.19 16.51
C ASP A 232 -1.35 9.98 16.10
N GLY A 233 -2.45 9.79 16.81
CA GLY A 233 -3.75 10.43 16.59
C GLY A 233 -4.76 9.58 15.82
N PHE A 234 -4.40 8.37 15.37
CA PHE A 234 -5.22 7.56 14.49
C PHE A 234 -5.15 6.07 14.84
N THR A 235 -6.27 5.36 14.69
CA THR A 235 -6.36 3.89 14.79
C THR A 235 -6.80 3.24 13.48
N ALA A 236 -6.96 4.05 12.43
CA ALA A 236 -7.34 3.66 11.07
C ALA A 236 -6.59 4.56 10.07
N ALA A 237 -6.90 4.45 8.77
CA ALA A 237 -6.27 5.32 7.78
C ALA A 237 -6.50 6.81 8.09
N ALA A 238 -5.41 7.56 8.22
CA ALA A 238 -5.40 9.00 8.45
C ALA A 238 -5.65 9.79 7.16
N PRO A 239 -6.10 11.05 7.23
CA PRO A 239 -6.08 11.97 6.10
C PRO A 239 -4.70 12.04 5.46
N VAL A 240 -4.64 12.23 4.14
CA VAL A 240 -3.38 12.20 3.40
C VAL A 240 -2.42 13.36 3.74
N ASP A 241 -2.90 14.38 4.41
CA ASP A 241 -2.17 15.56 4.89
C ASP A 241 -1.96 15.59 6.42
N ALA A 242 -2.23 14.48 7.11
CA ALA A 242 -2.15 14.40 8.58
C ALA A 242 -0.72 14.56 9.13
N PHE A 243 0.29 14.22 8.34
CA PHE A 243 1.69 14.25 8.75
C PHE A 243 2.52 15.17 7.85
N PRO A 244 3.66 15.68 8.35
CA PRO A 244 4.56 16.49 7.53
C PRO A 244 5.03 15.73 6.29
N PRO A 245 5.18 16.41 5.14
CA PRO A 245 5.75 15.79 3.96
C PRO A 245 7.24 15.51 4.14
N ASN A 246 7.81 14.61 3.33
CA ASN A 246 9.25 14.47 3.21
C ASN A 246 9.86 15.69 2.45
N ASP A 247 11.19 15.74 2.34
CA ASP A 247 11.87 16.90 1.74
C ASP A 247 11.62 17.07 0.22
N TYR A 248 11.05 16.07 -0.45
CA TYR A 248 10.51 16.22 -1.79
C TYR A 248 9.05 16.72 -1.80
N GLY A 249 8.41 16.90 -0.65
CA GLY A 249 7.04 17.37 -0.51
C GLY A 249 5.99 16.26 -0.60
N LEU A 250 6.38 14.98 -0.49
CA LEU A 250 5.46 13.84 -0.54
C LEU A 250 4.85 13.57 0.83
N GLN A 251 3.54 13.45 0.87
CA GLN A 251 2.77 13.20 2.09
C GLN A 251 2.51 11.72 2.29
N VAL A 252 2.48 11.29 3.55
CA VAL A 252 2.18 9.92 4.04
C VAL A 252 2.83 8.80 3.22
N ILE A 253 4.08 9.05 2.76
CA ILE A 253 4.84 8.08 1.95
C ILE A 253 5.29 6.86 2.78
N THR A 254 5.17 6.92 4.09
CA THR A 254 5.51 5.87 5.04
C THR A 254 4.37 5.71 6.05
N GLY A 255 4.00 4.47 6.38
CA GLY A 255 2.84 4.16 7.19
C GLY A 255 1.51 4.39 6.46
N ASN A 256 0.45 4.59 7.18
CA ASN A 256 -0.92 4.86 6.73
C ASN A 256 -1.53 3.72 5.89
N ALA A 257 -1.20 3.60 4.61
CA ALA A 257 -1.66 2.50 3.76
C ALA A 257 -0.53 2.00 2.86
N TRP A 258 -0.47 0.69 2.63
CA TRP A 258 0.39 0.09 1.64
C TRP A 258 0.13 0.68 0.27
N GLU A 259 1.17 0.87 -0.52
CA GLU A 259 1.06 1.39 -1.87
C GLU A 259 1.52 0.38 -2.91
N TRP A 260 0.66 0.10 -3.89
CA TRP A 260 0.98 -0.75 -5.01
C TRP A 260 2.04 -0.13 -5.92
N CYS A 261 3.02 -0.96 -6.32
CA CYS A 261 3.98 -0.63 -7.38
C CYS A 261 3.66 -1.39 -8.68
N ALA A 262 4.21 -0.91 -9.79
CA ALA A 262 4.03 -1.54 -11.10
C ALA A 262 4.67 -2.92 -11.20
N ASP A 263 5.71 -3.16 -10.41
CA ASP A 263 6.59 -4.31 -10.52
C ASP A 263 5.93 -5.62 -10.11
N TRP A 264 6.23 -6.68 -10.85
CA TRP A 264 6.13 -8.01 -10.31
C TRP A 264 7.18 -8.19 -9.22
N PHE A 265 6.81 -8.84 -8.14
CA PHE A 265 7.71 -9.05 -7.01
C PHE A 265 8.59 -10.28 -7.22
N ASP A 266 9.89 -10.10 -6.99
CA ASP A 266 10.87 -11.16 -6.83
C ASP A 266 11.94 -10.67 -5.84
N PRO A 267 12.26 -11.42 -4.76
CA PRO A 267 13.21 -10.99 -3.75
C PRO A 267 14.67 -10.97 -4.25
N ALA A 268 14.96 -11.62 -5.36
CA ALA A 268 16.32 -11.71 -5.92
C ALA A 268 16.51 -10.99 -7.25
N TRP A 269 15.43 -10.52 -7.89
CA TRP A 269 15.50 -9.91 -9.22
C TRP A 269 16.47 -8.73 -9.31
N HIS A 270 16.52 -7.91 -8.28
CA HIS A 270 17.39 -6.74 -8.21
C HIS A 270 18.90 -7.08 -8.28
N LEU A 271 19.29 -8.32 -8.02
CA LEU A 271 20.69 -8.75 -8.12
C LEU A 271 21.18 -8.77 -9.58
N THR A 272 20.26 -8.98 -10.53
CA THR A 272 20.54 -9.09 -11.96
C THR A 272 19.86 -8.02 -12.82
N ALA A 273 18.94 -7.25 -12.25
CA ALA A 273 18.23 -6.17 -12.95
C ALA A 273 19.19 -5.06 -13.42
N THR A 274 18.75 -4.32 -14.44
CA THR A 274 19.43 -3.10 -14.89
C THR A 274 19.61 -2.11 -13.74
N ARG A 275 20.62 -1.25 -13.85
CA ARG A 275 20.85 -0.15 -12.90
C ARG A 275 20.19 1.15 -13.34
N ASP A 276 19.77 1.24 -14.59
CA ASP A 276 19.09 2.39 -15.17
C ASP A 276 17.60 2.07 -15.26
N ASN A 277 16.78 2.88 -14.60
CA ASN A 277 15.33 2.74 -14.51
C ASN A 277 14.89 1.29 -14.22
N PRO A 278 15.38 0.67 -13.14
CA PRO A 278 15.10 -0.73 -12.88
C PRO A 278 13.61 -0.97 -12.71
N GLN A 279 13.16 -2.08 -13.30
CA GLN A 279 11.80 -2.60 -13.15
C GLN A 279 11.87 -4.02 -12.61
N GLY A 280 10.77 -4.51 -12.07
CA GLY A 280 10.63 -5.90 -11.66
C GLY A 280 10.72 -6.88 -12.84
N PRO A 281 10.66 -8.19 -12.58
CA PRO A 281 10.67 -9.20 -13.63
C PRO A 281 9.50 -9.03 -14.60
N PRO A 282 9.63 -9.53 -15.84
CA PRO A 282 8.59 -9.34 -16.88
C PRO A 282 7.28 -10.07 -16.55
N THR A 283 7.34 -11.08 -15.70
CA THR A 283 6.19 -11.88 -15.26
C THR A 283 6.34 -12.26 -13.78
N GLY A 284 5.24 -12.53 -13.10
CA GLY A 284 5.22 -12.94 -11.71
C GLY A 284 3.83 -13.39 -11.25
N ARG A 285 3.72 -13.70 -9.99
CA ARG A 285 2.45 -14.06 -9.33
C ARG A 285 1.93 -12.96 -8.44
N GLU A 286 2.80 -12.18 -7.85
CA GLU A 286 2.51 -11.15 -6.86
C GLU A 286 3.11 -9.82 -7.30
N ARG A 287 2.44 -8.73 -6.99
CA ARG A 287 2.88 -7.37 -7.23
C ARG A 287 3.53 -6.79 -5.99
N ALA A 288 4.55 -5.98 -6.19
CA ALA A 288 5.22 -5.30 -5.10
C ALA A 288 4.35 -4.21 -4.46
N MET A 289 4.50 -4.08 -3.14
CA MET A 289 3.93 -2.99 -2.35
C MET A 289 4.99 -2.39 -1.45
N ARG A 290 4.85 -1.09 -1.16
CA ARG A 290 5.81 -0.29 -0.39
C ARG A 290 5.10 0.53 0.69
N GLY A 291 5.88 1.08 1.63
CA GLY A 291 5.47 2.10 2.58
C GLY A 291 4.98 1.59 3.94
N GLY A 292 4.49 0.39 4.06
CA GLY A 292 3.84 -0.07 5.29
C GLY A 292 2.42 0.49 5.42
N SER A 293 1.81 0.30 6.59
CA SER A 293 0.47 0.80 6.87
C SER A 293 0.26 1.06 8.36
N TYR A 294 -0.86 1.66 8.72
CA TYR A 294 -1.28 1.87 10.11
C TYR A 294 -1.41 0.57 10.93
N LEU A 295 -1.46 -0.60 10.27
CA LEU A 295 -1.45 -1.91 10.92
C LEU A 295 -0.04 -2.49 11.11
N CYS A 296 1.01 -1.75 10.76
CA CYS A 296 2.38 -2.20 10.92
C CYS A 296 2.93 -1.85 12.32
N HIS A 297 3.42 -2.85 13.03
CA HIS A 297 4.06 -2.70 14.34
C HIS A 297 5.43 -3.39 14.37
N VAL A 298 6.38 -2.86 15.12
CA VAL A 298 7.76 -3.37 15.18
C VAL A 298 7.85 -4.86 15.54
N SER A 299 6.94 -5.37 16.38
CA SER A 299 6.92 -6.78 16.77
C SER A 299 6.45 -7.75 15.71
N TYR A 300 5.79 -7.24 14.67
CA TYR A 300 5.11 -8.05 13.68
C TYR A 300 5.46 -7.67 12.23
N CYS A 301 5.43 -6.40 11.92
CA CYS A 301 5.61 -5.86 10.57
C CYS A 301 6.46 -4.60 10.61
N ASN A 302 7.76 -4.69 10.64
CA ASN A 302 8.68 -3.55 10.60
C ASN A 302 8.87 -3.00 9.16
N ARG A 303 7.80 -2.94 8.34
CA ARG A 303 7.90 -2.61 6.90
C ARG A 303 7.46 -1.19 6.55
N TYR A 304 7.40 -0.28 7.53
CA TYR A 304 7.25 1.16 7.33
C TYR A 304 8.60 1.88 7.15
N ARG A 305 9.70 1.14 6.94
CA ARG A 305 11.04 1.66 6.57
C ARG A 305 11.08 1.92 5.06
N VAL A 306 11.83 2.95 4.63
CA VAL A 306 11.89 3.35 3.21
C VAL A 306 12.30 2.21 2.29
N ALA A 307 13.28 1.40 2.68
CA ALA A 307 13.75 0.27 1.87
C ALA A 307 12.89 -0.99 1.96
N ALA A 308 11.92 -1.03 2.89
CA ALA A 308 11.11 -2.21 3.11
C ALA A 308 10.17 -2.51 1.93
N ARG A 309 9.97 -3.80 1.68
CA ARG A 309 9.18 -4.32 0.56
C ARG A 309 8.21 -5.38 1.06
N THR A 310 7.09 -5.50 0.39
CA THR A 310 6.20 -6.65 0.51
C THR A 310 5.48 -6.92 -0.80
N LYS A 311 4.55 -7.86 -0.80
CA LYS A 311 3.87 -8.31 -2.01
C LYS A 311 2.48 -8.83 -1.72
N ASN A 312 1.66 -8.83 -2.77
CA ASN A 312 0.40 -9.58 -2.76
C ASN A 312 -0.04 -9.93 -4.19
N THR A 313 -1.04 -10.80 -4.33
CA THR A 313 -1.63 -11.11 -5.64
C THR A 313 -2.34 -9.88 -6.20
N PRO A 314 -2.33 -9.67 -7.52
CA PRO A 314 -2.86 -8.45 -8.13
C PRO A 314 -4.37 -8.22 -7.93
N ASP A 315 -5.11 -9.25 -7.51
CA ASP A 315 -6.53 -9.22 -7.18
C ASP A 315 -6.82 -9.05 -5.69
N SER A 316 -5.79 -8.95 -4.85
CA SER A 316 -5.93 -8.77 -3.41
C SER A 316 -6.29 -7.34 -3.05
N ALA A 317 -7.23 -7.21 -2.11
CA ALA A 317 -7.67 -5.93 -1.59
C ALA A 317 -8.02 -6.03 -0.11
N THR A 318 -7.67 -5.02 0.66
CA THR A 318 -7.92 -4.97 2.11
C THR A 318 -8.05 -3.54 2.60
N THR A 319 -8.44 -3.40 3.86
CA THR A 319 -8.66 -2.12 4.54
C THR A 319 -7.43 -1.21 4.64
N ASN A 320 -6.23 -1.70 4.30
CA ASN A 320 -4.97 -0.96 4.42
C ASN A 320 -4.10 -0.99 3.16
N ILE A 321 -4.69 -1.28 1.99
CA ILE A 321 -4.00 -1.21 0.70
C ILE A 321 -4.59 -0.08 -0.15
N SER A 322 -3.70 0.76 -0.66
CA SER A 322 -3.95 1.92 -1.50
C SER A 322 -2.91 2.01 -2.63
N PHE A 323 -2.75 3.18 -3.23
CA PHE A 323 -1.76 3.46 -4.27
C PHE A 323 -1.60 4.96 -4.50
N ARG A 324 -0.49 5.36 -5.12
CA ARG A 324 -0.31 6.66 -5.77
C ARG A 324 0.13 6.48 -7.21
N CYS A 325 0.01 7.52 -8.02
CA CYS A 325 0.39 7.45 -9.42
C CYS A 325 1.63 8.28 -9.73
N VAL A 326 2.24 7.94 -10.87
CA VAL A 326 3.33 8.68 -11.49
C VAL A 326 2.98 8.98 -12.95
N SER A 327 3.69 9.94 -13.54
CA SER A 327 3.65 10.26 -14.97
C SER A 327 5.05 10.53 -15.48
N ASP A 328 5.32 10.11 -16.71
CA ASP A 328 6.56 10.45 -17.38
C ASP A 328 6.60 11.96 -17.69
N VAL A 329 7.81 12.54 -17.78
CA VAL A 329 8.04 13.96 -18.15
C VAL A 329 7.78 14.19 -19.64
#